data_6211084e104044405ebd3d49bc3c1276
#
_entry.id   6211084e104044405ebd3d49bc3c1276
#
_cell.length_a   1.000
_cell.length_b   1.000
_cell.length_c   1.000
_cell.angle_alpha   90.00
_cell.angle_beta   90.00
_cell.angle_gamma   90.00
#
_symmetry.space_group_name_H-M   'P 1'
#
loop_
_entity.id
_entity.type
_entity.pdbx_description
1 polymer ?
#
loop_
_entity_poly.entity_id
_entity_poly.type
_entity_poly.pdbx_seq_one_letter_code
_entity_poly.pdbx_strand_id
1 'polypeptide(L)'
;IDVYRGRIAPLRRWIDYVFYVSFFPQLVAGPIVRARDFIPQIRKPLYVSQEMFGRGIYLIVAGLFKKAVISDYISINFVERIFDNPTLYSGVENLMGLYGYALQIYCDFSGYSDIAIGIALLLGFHFNMNFDSPYKSASITEFWRRWHISLSSWLRDYLYISLGGNRHGKFRQYLNLIITMFLGGLWHGASWNFVLWGMFHGVALALHKAWMSITGRKKGEQSHGIRRVFGVIITFHFVCFCWIFFRNADIHNSMDMLRQIFTVFLSLIHISEPTRPY
;
A
#
# COMPACT_ATOMS: atom_id res chain seq x y z
N ILE A 1 4.71 18.75 14.13
CA ILE A 1 3.62 19.36 13.32
C ILE A 1 2.35 19.50 14.16
N ASP A 2 1.84 18.46 14.83
CA ASP A 2 0.57 18.52 15.57
C ASP A 2 0.64 19.46 16.78
N VAL A 3 1.77 19.53 17.51
CA VAL A 3 2.01 20.52 18.56
C VAL A 3 2.03 21.93 17.98
N TYR A 4 2.79 22.15 16.89
CA TYR A 4 2.84 23.46 16.21
C TYR A 4 1.47 23.94 15.72
N ARG A 5 0.63 23.01 15.28
CA ARG A 5 -0.76 23.33 14.83
C ARG A 5 -1.77 23.41 15.99
N GLY A 6 -1.34 23.29 17.23
CA GLY A 6 -2.24 23.28 18.40
C GLY A 6 -3.20 22.09 18.49
N ARG A 7 -2.94 21.01 17.74
CA ARG A 7 -3.80 19.81 17.73
C ARG A 7 -3.62 18.93 18.94
N ILE A 8 -2.43 18.97 19.53
CA ILE A 8 -2.07 18.30 20.78
C ILE A 8 -1.25 19.26 21.66
N ALA A 9 -1.40 19.13 22.97
CA ALA A 9 -0.56 19.86 23.90
C ALA A 9 0.87 19.31 23.87
N PRO A 10 1.90 20.16 24.11
CA PRO A 10 3.27 19.69 24.28
C PRO A 10 3.38 18.67 25.40
N LEU A 11 4.21 17.66 25.19
CA LEU A 11 4.47 16.64 26.21
C LEU A 11 5.29 17.26 27.35
N ARG A 12 4.83 17.07 28.58
CA ARG A 12 5.54 17.56 29.76
C ARG A 12 6.70 16.67 30.19
N ARG A 13 6.61 15.36 29.86
CA ARG A 13 7.63 14.37 30.22
C ARG A 13 8.33 13.91 28.94
N TRP A 14 9.65 14.08 28.92
CA TRP A 14 10.47 13.63 27.79
C TRP A 14 10.41 12.11 27.61
N ILE A 15 10.21 11.34 28.70
CA ILE A 15 10.10 9.89 28.66
C ILE A 15 8.88 9.43 27.83
N ASP A 16 7.74 10.15 27.88
CA ASP A 16 6.57 9.85 27.07
C ASP A 16 6.89 10.01 25.57
N TYR A 17 7.70 10.99 25.22
CA TYR A 17 8.16 11.23 23.84
C TYR A 17 9.10 10.11 23.37
N VAL A 18 10.12 9.79 24.19
CA VAL A 18 11.07 8.71 23.86
C VAL A 18 10.32 7.39 23.70
N PHE A 19 9.43 7.05 24.64
CA PHE A 19 8.63 5.84 24.54
C PHE A 19 7.79 5.81 23.25
N TYR A 20 7.12 6.93 22.90
CA TYR A 20 6.33 7.04 21.68
C TYR A 20 7.17 6.79 20.42
N VAL A 21 8.34 7.42 20.30
CA VAL A 21 9.16 7.29 19.08
C VAL A 21 9.94 5.99 19.02
N SER A 22 10.21 5.33 20.16
CA SER A 22 10.95 4.07 20.23
C SER A 22 10.07 2.83 20.37
N PHE A 23 8.73 2.99 20.37
CA PHE A 23 7.82 1.86 20.53
C PHE A 23 7.96 0.89 19.36
N PHE A 24 8.64 -0.22 19.59
CA PHE A 24 9.17 -1.08 18.55
C PHE A 24 8.15 -1.66 17.56
N PRO A 25 6.87 -1.95 17.91
CA PRO A 25 5.93 -2.49 16.92
C PRO A 25 5.67 -1.56 15.73
N GLN A 26 5.86 -0.24 15.89
CA GLN A 26 5.62 0.73 14.80
C GLN A 26 6.90 1.11 14.01
N LEU A 27 8.12 0.75 14.49
CA LEU A 27 9.37 1.37 14.03
C LEU A 27 9.72 1.06 12.57
N VAL A 28 9.54 -0.16 12.09
CA VAL A 28 10.05 -0.57 10.77
C VAL A 28 8.95 -0.50 9.71
N ALA A 29 7.93 -1.32 9.81
CA ALA A 29 6.83 -1.40 8.84
C ALA A 29 5.46 -1.51 9.50
N GLY A 30 5.36 -1.20 10.80
CA GLY A 30 4.09 -1.13 11.53
C GLY A 30 3.23 0.04 11.06
N PRO A 31 1.96 0.10 11.48
CA PRO A 31 1.09 1.25 11.20
C PRO A 31 1.72 2.55 11.73
N ILE A 32 1.64 3.63 10.94
CA ILE A 32 2.08 4.96 11.38
C ILE A 32 1.10 5.47 12.44
N VAL A 33 1.46 5.32 13.71
CA VAL A 33 0.63 5.71 14.85
C VAL A 33 0.86 7.17 15.18
N ARG A 34 -0.21 7.91 15.37
CA ARG A 34 -0.12 9.35 15.69
C ARG A 34 0.01 9.57 17.19
N ALA A 35 0.79 10.57 17.56
CA ALA A 35 0.97 10.96 18.96
C ALA A 35 -0.36 11.20 19.69
N ARG A 36 -1.33 11.83 19.01
CA ARG A 36 -2.67 12.09 19.58
C ARG A 36 -3.44 10.81 19.93
N ASP A 37 -3.15 9.70 19.22
CA ASP A 37 -3.85 8.43 19.40
C ASP A 37 -3.09 7.49 20.36
N PHE A 38 -1.76 7.65 20.46
CA PHE A 38 -0.89 6.81 21.26
C PHE A 38 -0.62 7.36 22.66
N ILE A 39 -0.30 8.66 22.78
CA ILE A 39 0.08 9.28 24.07
C ILE A 39 -1.00 9.11 25.15
N PRO A 40 -2.30 9.24 24.85
CA PRO A 40 -3.34 8.98 25.86
C PRO A 40 -3.35 7.54 26.38
N GLN A 41 -2.87 6.57 25.60
CA GLN A 41 -2.81 5.16 26.02
C GLN A 41 -1.66 4.92 27.02
N ILE A 42 -0.52 5.59 26.84
CA ILE A 42 0.63 5.47 27.76
C ILE A 42 0.25 5.86 29.21
N ARG A 43 -0.70 6.78 29.35
CA ARG A 43 -1.10 7.32 30.66
C ARG A 43 -2.24 6.54 31.33
N LYS A 44 -2.78 5.54 30.65
CA LYS A 44 -3.80 4.67 31.23
C LYS A 44 -3.12 3.48 31.91
N PRO A 45 -3.75 2.90 32.94
CA PRO A 45 -3.31 1.60 33.45
C PRO A 45 -3.29 0.57 32.33
N LEU A 46 -2.15 -0.13 32.19
CA LEU A 46 -2.03 -1.21 31.20
C LEU A 46 -2.93 -2.37 31.63
N TYR A 47 -3.83 -2.73 30.75
CA TYR A 47 -4.74 -3.86 30.93
C TYR A 47 -4.88 -4.63 29.63
N VAL A 48 -4.69 -5.93 29.70
CA VAL A 48 -4.88 -6.82 28.56
C VAL A 48 -6.07 -7.71 28.86
N SER A 49 -7.18 -7.47 28.15
CA SER A 49 -8.36 -8.33 28.24
C SER A 49 -8.11 -9.69 27.55
N GLN A 50 -8.93 -10.69 27.91
CA GLN A 50 -8.88 -12.00 27.24
C GLN A 50 -9.14 -11.87 25.72
N GLU A 51 -10.01 -10.95 25.31
CA GLU A 51 -10.26 -10.65 23.89
C GLU A 51 -9.02 -10.05 23.21
N MET A 52 -8.36 -9.06 23.84
CA MET A 52 -7.12 -8.47 23.33
C MET A 52 -6.03 -9.52 23.19
N PHE A 53 -5.89 -10.40 24.19
CA PHE A 53 -4.92 -11.49 24.17
C PHE A 53 -5.19 -12.45 23.00
N GLY A 54 -6.42 -12.98 22.91
CA GLY A 54 -6.80 -13.91 21.83
C GLY A 54 -6.64 -13.31 20.44
N ARG A 55 -7.11 -12.05 20.27
CA ARG A 55 -6.95 -11.33 19.02
C ARG A 55 -5.49 -11.01 18.69
N GLY A 56 -4.68 -10.68 19.69
CA GLY A 56 -3.25 -10.43 19.55
C GLY A 56 -2.51 -11.66 19.03
N ILE A 57 -2.73 -12.81 19.63
CA ILE A 57 -2.15 -14.10 19.20
C ILE A 57 -2.62 -14.44 17.77
N TYR A 58 -3.93 -14.33 17.50
CA TYR A 58 -4.46 -14.59 16.16
C TYR A 58 -3.78 -13.73 15.08
N LEU A 59 -3.62 -12.43 15.32
CA LEU A 59 -3.00 -11.51 14.36
C LEU A 59 -1.51 -11.84 14.16
N ILE A 60 -0.78 -12.19 15.21
CA ILE A 60 0.64 -12.60 15.10
C ILE A 60 0.75 -13.86 14.24
N VAL A 61 -0.03 -14.89 14.53
CA VAL A 61 0.03 -16.16 13.78
C VAL A 61 -0.41 -15.96 12.34
N ALA A 62 -1.51 -15.24 12.09
CA ALA A 62 -1.98 -14.94 10.75
C ALA A 62 -0.97 -14.06 9.97
N GLY A 63 -0.33 -13.10 10.63
CA GLY A 63 0.71 -12.28 10.05
C GLY A 63 1.97 -13.07 9.69
N LEU A 64 2.43 -13.94 10.57
CA LEU A 64 3.56 -14.85 10.29
C LEU A 64 3.24 -15.79 9.12
N PHE A 65 2.03 -16.33 9.05
CA PHE A 65 1.62 -17.17 7.92
C PHE A 65 1.64 -16.39 6.60
N LYS A 66 1.09 -15.18 6.58
CA LYS A 66 1.14 -14.30 5.40
C LYS A 66 2.58 -14.01 4.96
N LYS A 67 3.44 -13.64 5.91
CA LYS A 67 4.83 -13.26 5.63
C LYS A 67 5.68 -14.46 5.23
N ALA A 68 5.82 -15.45 6.10
CA ALA A 68 6.77 -16.53 5.92
C ALA A 68 6.28 -17.61 4.93
N VAL A 69 4.97 -17.94 4.95
CA VAL A 69 4.45 -19.05 4.12
C VAL A 69 4.00 -18.57 2.74
N ILE A 70 3.33 -17.42 2.65
CA ILE A 70 2.81 -16.94 1.36
C ILE A 70 3.83 -16.03 0.68
N SER A 71 4.19 -14.91 1.33
CA SER A 71 4.99 -13.85 0.69
C SER A 71 6.39 -14.33 0.33
N ASP A 72 7.14 -14.86 1.29
CA ASP A 72 8.53 -15.24 1.06
C ASP A 72 8.63 -16.44 0.10
N TYR A 73 7.70 -17.40 0.19
CA TYR A 73 7.66 -18.53 -0.74
C TYR A 73 7.42 -18.07 -2.18
N ILE A 74 6.44 -17.19 -2.42
CA ILE A 74 6.13 -16.68 -3.77
C ILE A 74 7.29 -15.80 -4.28
N SER A 75 7.90 -15.00 -3.41
CA SER A 75 9.04 -14.15 -3.75
C SER A 75 10.17 -14.97 -4.36
N ILE A 76 10.71 -15.90 -3.58
CA ILE A 76 11.92 -16.65 -3.92
C ILE A 76 11.69 -17.61 -5.09
N ASN A 77 10.55 -18.30 -5.10
CA ASN A 77 10.30 -19.36 -6.09
C ASN A 77 9.76 -18.85 -7.42
N PHE A 78 9.20 -17.65 -7.47
CA PHE A 78 8.48 -17.19 -8.66
C PHE A 78 8.77 -15.74 -9.03
N VAL A 79 8.50 -14.79 -8.14
CA VAL A 79 8.49 -13.36 -8.49
C VAL A 79 9.88 -12.84 -8.80
N GLU A 80 10.88 -13.13 -7.95
CA GLU A 80 12.25 -12.63 -8.13
C GLU A 80 12.82 -13.03 -9.48
N ARG A 81 12.66 -14.29 -9.88
CA ARG A 81 13.17 -14.81 -11.14
C ARG A 81 12.65 -14.04 -12.34
N ILE A 82 11.36 -13.70 -12.35
CA ILE A 82 10.71 -13.00 -13.46
C ILE A 82 11.08 -11.53 -13.47
N PHE A 83 11.06 -10.86 -12.32
CA PHE A 83 11.37 -9.44 -12.23
C PHE A 83 12.85 -9.11 -12.46
N ASP A 84 13.75 -10.03 -12.10
CA ASP A 84 15.19 -9.81 -12.31
C ASP A 84 15.57 -9.93 -13.80
N ASN A 85 14.87 -10.77 -14.57
CA ASN A 85 15.16 -11.00 -16.00
C ASN A 85 13.86 -11.16 -16.81
N PRO A 86 13.03 -10.11 -16.98
CA PRO A 86 11.72 -10.23 -17.62
C PRO A 86 11.81 -10.69 -19.08
N THR A 87 12.92 -10.42 -19.77
CA THR A 87 13.13 -10.81 -21.19
C THR A 87 13.31 -12.31 -21.41
N LEU A 88 13.62 -13.07 -20.35
CA LEU A 88 13.74 -14.54 -20.43
C LEU A 88 12.38 -15.25 -20.36
N TYR A 89 11.32 -14.54 -20.10
CA TYR A 89 9.98 -15.07 -19.87
C TYR A 89 8.98 -14.52 -20.90
N SER A 90 7.99 -15.34 -21.26
CA SER A 90 6.88 -14.91 -22.11
C SER A 90 6.04 -13.82 -21.42
N GLY A 91 5.21 -13.13 -22.20
CA GLY A 91 4.31 -12.11 -21.67
C GLY A 91 3.30 -12.67 -20.65
N VAL A 92 2.83 -13.91 -20.84
CA VAL A 92 1.95 -14.58 -19.87
C VAL A 92 2.68 -14.83 -18.55
N GLU A 93 3.92 -15.32 -18.58
CA GLU A 93 4.72 -15.56 -17.38
C GLU A 93 5.02 -14.24 -16.66
N ASN A 94 5.37 -13.18 -17.39
CA ASN A 94 5.55 -11.83 -16.83
C ASN A 94 4.24 -11.33 -16.17
N LEU A 95 3.08 -11.55 -16.80
CA LEU A 95 1.78 -11.18 -16.24
C LEU A 95 1.47 -11.98 -14.96
N MET A 96 1.76 -13.28 -14.95
CA MET A 96 1.61 -14.11 -13.75
C MET A 96 2.58 -13.69 -12.65
N GLY A 97 3.85 -13.36 -12.99
CA GLY A 97 4.82 -12.79 -12.07
C GLY A 97 4.33 -11.49 -11.43
N LEU A 98 3.70 -10.63 -12.22
CA LEU A 98 3.08 -9.40 -11.74
C LEU A 98 1.93 -9.65 -10.76
N TYR A 99 1.05 -10.62 -11.03
CA TYR A 99 -0.01 -11.00 -10.08
C TYR A 99 0.57 -11.68 -8.83
N GLY A 100 1.62 -12.49 -9.01
CA GLY A 100 2.39 -13.04 -7.89
C GLY A 100 2.94 -11.94 -7.00
N TYR A 101 3.54 -10.89 -7.59
CA TYR A 101 4.04 -9.74 -6.82
C TYR A 101 2.91 -8.96 -6.11
N ALA A 102 1.76 -8.79 -6.75
CA ALA A 102 0.63 -8.15 -6.09
C ALA A 102 0.19 -8.91 -4.83
N LEU A 103 0.19 -10.24 -4.88
CA LEU A 103 -0.10 -11.08 -3.71
C LEU A 103 1.05 -11.02 -2.68
N GLN A 104 2.29 -11.10 -3.14
CA GLN A 104 3.49 -11.03 -2.31
C GLN A 104 3.53 -9.74 -1.49
N ILE A 105 3.47 -8.56 -2.13
CA ILE A 105 3.57 -7.27 -1.44
C ILE A 105 2.41 -7.06 -0.45
N TYR A 106 1.21 -7.55 -0.79
CA TYR A 106 0.08 -7.50 0.13
C TYR A 106 0.29 -8.40 1.34
N CYS A 107 0.71 -9.64 1.14
CA CYS A 107 0.93 -10.59 2.24
C CYS A 107 2.13 -10.19 3.10
N ASP A 108 3.21 -9.70 2.50
CA ASP A 108 4.38 -9.17 3.20
C ASP A 108 3.99 -8.03 4.14
N PHE A 109 3.42 -6.98 3.59
CA PHE A 109 3.18 -5.77 4.36
C PHE A 109 1.95 -5.86 5.28
N SER A 110 0.86 -6.53 4.85
CA SER A 110 -0.26 -6.78 5.76
C SER A 110 0.11 -7.76 6.86
N GLY A 111 0.94 -8.76 6.57
CA GLY A 111 1.45 -9.70 7.56
C GLY A 111 2.29 -9.00 8.64
N TYR A 112 3.22 -8.15 8.23
CA TYR A 112 3.99 -7.34 9.16
C TYR A 112 3.11 -6.41 10.00
N SER A 113 2.13 -5.75 9.38
CA SER A 113 1.18 -4.87 10.09
C SER A 113 0.33 -5.66 11.10
N ASP A 114 -0.12 -6.86 10.75
CA ASP A 114 -0.88 -7.72 11.66
C ASP A 114 -0.05 -8.15 12.87
N ILE A 115 1.22 -8.55 12.66
CA ILE A 115 2.15 -8.88 13.75
C ILE A 115 2.34 -7.66 14.66
N ALA A 116 2.57 -6.48 14.09
CA ALA A 116 2.77 -5.24 14.85
C ALA A 116 1.54 -4.88 15.70
N ILE A 117 0.34 -4.99 15.12
CA ILE A 117 -0.94 -4.74 15.83
C ILE A 117 -1.13 -5.80 16.92
N GLY A 118 -0.85 -7.06 16.62
CA GLY A 118 -0.97 -8.17 17.56
C GLY A 118 -0.06 -8.01 18.78
N ILE A 119 1.22 -7.67 18.56
CA ILE A 119 2.18 -7.38 19.64
C ILE A 119 1.72 -6.18 20.46
N ALA A 120 1.26 -5.11 19.82
CA ALA A 120 0.75 -3.93 20.52
C ALA A 120 -0.44 -4.30 21.44
N LEU A 121 -1.38 -5.15 20.97
CA LEU A 121 -2.50 -5.65 21.79
C LEU A 121 -2.03 -6.45 23.00
N LEU A 122 -1.01 -7.32 22.86
CA LEU A 122 -0.44 -8.08 23.98
C LEU A 122 0.26 -7.19 25.00
N LEU A 123 0.71 -6.01 24.58
CA LEU A 123 1.30 -4.98 25.45
C LEU A 123 0.26 -3.99 26.02
N GLY A 124 -1.04 -4.20 25.73
CA GLY A 124 -2.12 -3.32 26.20
C GLY A 124 -2.37 -2.08 25.36
N PHE A 125 -1.79 -2.00 24.15
CA PHE A 125 -1.95 -0.86 23.24
C PHE A 125 -2.83 -1.20 22.03
N HIS A 126 -3.62 -0.23 21.58
CA HIS A 126 -4.46 -0.37 20.40
C HIS A 126 -3.87 0.39 19.20
N PHE A 127 -3.63 -0.33 18.10
CA PHE A 127 -3.29 0.24 16.79
C PHE A 127 -4.45 0.07 15.82
N ASN A 128 -4.60 1.03 14.91
CA ASN A 128 -5.59 0.96 13.85
C ASN A 128 -5.14 0.00 12.76
N MET A 129 -6.12 -0.64 12.09
CA MET A 129 -5.86 -1.45 10.91
C MET A 129 -5.15 -0.64 9.83
N ASN A 130 -4.20 -1.30 9.13
CA ASN A 130 -3.44 -0.70 8.03
C ASN A 130 -3.90 -1.19 6.65
N PHE A 131 -4.59 -2.31 6.59
CA PHE A 131 -5.13 -2.92 5.37
C PHE A 131 -6.57 -3.41 5.59
N ASP A 132 -7.44 -3.17 4.58
CA ASP A 132 -8.83 -3.64 4.54
C ASP A 132 -9.19 -4.19 3.18
N SER A 133 -8.72 -5.40 2.83
CA SER A 133 -9.00 -6.06 1.55
C SER A 133 -8.85 -5.13 0.34
N PRO A 134 -7.68 -4.48 0.11
CA PRO A 134 -7.51 -3.39 -0.85
C PRO A 134 -7.79 -3.79 -2.30
N TYR A 135 -7.53 -5.05 -2.69
CA TYR A 135 -7.79 -5.54 -4.04
C TYR A 135 -9.27 -5.78 -4.36
N LYS A 136 -10.17 -5.64 -3.38
CA LYS A 136 -11.63 -5.59 -3.59
C LYS A 136 -12.15 -4.18 -3.91
N SER A 137 -11.27 -3.21 -4.11
CA SER A 137 -11.63 -1.82 -4.37
C SER A 137 -12.13 -1.62 -5.79
N ALA A 138 -13.29 -1.00 -5.95
CA ALA A 138 -13.88 -0.69 -7.25
C ALA A 138 -13.42 0.66 -7.82
N SER A 139 -12.49 1.36 -7.17
CA SER A 139 -11.88 2.59 -7.64
C SER A 139 -10.55 2.86 -6.96
N ILE A 140 -9.69 3.63 -7.60
CA ILE A 140 -8.40 4.03 -7.03
C ILE A 140 -8.55 4.83 -5.72
N THR A 141 -9.62 5.61 -5.57
CA THR A 141 -9.92 6.32 -4.32
C THR A 141 -10.30 5.34 -3.20
N GLU A 142 -11.03 4.27 -3.51
CA GLU A 142 -11.35 3.21 -2.55
C GLU A 142 -10.10 2.42 -2.19
N PHE A 143 -9.23 2.11 -3.18
CA PHE A 143 -7.95 1.44 -2.96
C PHE A 143 -7.11 2.15 -1.90
N TRP A 144 -6.86 3.45 -2.03
CA TRP A 144 -6.08 4.23 -1.07
C TRP A 144 -6.77 4.43 0.31
N ARG A 145 -8.04 4.07 0.46
CA ARG A 145 -8.70 4.00 1.76
C ARG A 145 -8.52 2.65 2.45
N ARG A 146 -8.08 1.64 1.71
CA ARG A 146 -7.94 0.25 2.15
C ARG A 146 -6.50 -0.23 2.16
N TRP A 147 -5.62 0.39 1.38
CA TRP A 147 -4.19 0.13 1.30
C TRP A 147 -3.41 1.12 2.15
N HIS A 148 -2.54 0.61 3.04
CA HIS A 148 -1.64 1.40 3.89
C HIS A 148 -2.36 2.62 4.50
N ILE A 149 -3.44 2.36 5.23
CA ILE A 149 -4.42 3.35 5.71
C ILE A 149 -3.75 4.42 6.56
N SER A 150 -2.75 4.04 7.36
CA SER A 150 -2.00 4.95 8.21
C SER A 150 -1.21 5.98 7.39
N LEU A 151 -0.48 5.56 6.35
CA LEU A 151 0.24 6.46 5.43
C LEU A 151 -0.73 7.29 4.59
N SER A 152 -1.77 6.68 4.02
CA SER A 152 -2.77 7.38 3.21
C SER A 152 -3.45 8.50 4.00
N SER A 153 -3.76 8.26 5.27
CA SER A 153 -4.32 9.27 6.17
C SER A 153 -3.27 10.34 6.53
N TRP A 154 -2.00 9.96 6.69
CA TRP A 154 -0.92 10.89 6.96
C TRP A 154 -0.70 11.84 5.77
N LEU A 155 -0.55 11.30 4.56
CA LEU A 155 -0.40 12.09 3.35
C LEU A 155 -1.58 13.05 3.14
N ARG A 156 -2.80 12.60 3.40
CA ARG A 156 -3.99 13.46 3.34
C ARG A 156 -3.91 14.62 4.34
N ASP A 157 -3.62 14.34 5.61
CA ASP A 157 -3.78 15.30 6.70
C ASP A 157 -2.60 16.27 6.80
N TYR A 158 -1.40 15.83 6.45
CA TYR A 158 -0.19 16.64 6.59
C TYR A 158 0.31 17.23 5.28
N LEU A 159 -0.03 16.64 4.14
CA LEU A 159 0.42 17.11 2.85
C LEU A 159 -0.73 17.67 2.02
N TYR A 160 -1.72 16.85 1.66
CA TYR A 160 -2.81 17.27 0.78
C TYR A 160 -3.62 18.45 1.35
N ILE A 161 -4.01 18.39 2.64
CA ILE A 161 -4.76 19.47 3.28
C ILE A 161 -3.89 20.73 3.44
N SER A 162 -2.58 20.59 3.66
CA SER A 162 -1.65 21.72 3.78
C SER A 162 -1.43 22.43 2.45
N LEU A 163 -1.51 21.72 1.31
CA LEU A 163 -1.49 22.30 -0.03
C LEU A 163 -2.80 23.01 -0.41
N GLY A 164 -3.76 23.06 0.52
CA GLY A 164 -5.09 23.67 0.32
C GLY A 164 -6.21 22.64 0.10
N GLY A 165 -5.89 21.36 -0.11
CA GLY A 165 -6.87 20.29 -0.27
C GLY A 165 -7.82 20.56 -1.45
N ASN A 166 -9.13 20.61 -1.16
CA ASN A 166 -10.20 20.91 -2.14
C ASN A 166 -10.81 22.30 -1.99
N ARG A 167 -10.14 23.22 -1.26
CA ARG A 167 -10.71 24.54 -0.91
C ARG A 167 -10.60 25.58 -2.03
N HIS A 168 -9.67 25.39 -2.97
CA HIS A 168 -9.32 26.38 -4.00
C HIS A 168 -9.72 25.92 -5.40
N GLY A 169 -10.91 25.33 -5.55
CA GLY A 169 -11.47 24.89 -6.83
C GLY A 169 -10.95 23.52 -7.30
N LYS A 170 -11.58 23.01 -8.38
CA LYS A 170 -11.34 21.63 -8.87
C LYS A 170 -9.94 21.46 -9.46
N PHE A 171 -9.43 22.42 -10.24
CA PHE A 171 -8.09 22.32 -10.83
C PHE A 171 -7.01 22.19 -9.74
N ARG A 172 -7.06 23.06 -8.72
CA ARG A 172 -6.12 23.02 -7.60
C ARG A 172 -6.24 21.71 -6.81
N GLN A 173 -7.46 21.19 -6.66
CA GLN A 173 -7.68 19.89 -6.03
C GLN A 173 -6.95 18.76 -6.77
N TYR A 174 -7.06 18.72 -8.10
CA TYR A 174 -6.41 17.69 -8.93
C TYR A 174 -4.88 17.80 -8.85
N LEU A 175 -4.36 19.01 -8.95
CA LEU A 175 -2.93 19.27 -8.80
C LEU A 175 -2.41 18.85 -7.42
N ASN A 176 -3.14 19.17 -6.35
CA ASN A 176 -2.76 18.77 -4.99
C ASN A 176 -2.73 17.24 -4.81
N LEU A 177 -3.64 16.49 -5.46
CA LEU A 177 -3.60 15.02 -5.46
C LEU A 177 -2.34 14.50 -6.16
N ILE A 178 -2.02 15.05 -7.33
CA ILE A 178 -0.83 14.65 -8.10
C ILE A 178 0.44 14.95 -7.29
N ILE A 179 0.57 16.16 -6.75
CA ILE A 179 1.74 16.55 -5.93
C ILE A 179 1.85 15.65 -4.70
N THR A 180 0.74 15.35 -4.03
CA THR A 180 0.74 14.50 -2.84
C THR A 180 1.26 13.10 -3.15
N MET A 181 0.80 12.49 -4.24
CA MET A 181 1.22 11.15 -4.64
C MET A 181 2.64 11.14 -5.21
N PHE A 182 3.04 12.18 -5.96
CA PHE A 182 4.42 12.37 -6.42
C PHE A 182 5.40 12.41 -5.25
N LEU A 183 5.12 13.22 -4.22
CA LEU A 183 5.95 13.30 -3.02
C LEU A 183 5.91 12.00 -2.21
N GLY A 184 4.77 11.30 -2.21
CA GLY A 184 4.66 9.95 -1.65
C GLY A 184 5.55 8.94 -2.37
N GLY A 185 5.66 9.04 -3.70
CA GLY A 185 6.59 8.23 -4.49
C GLY A 185 8.06 8.52 -4.16
N LEU A 186 8.45 9.78 -4.12
CA LEU A 186 9.81 10.20 -3.74
C LEU A 186 10.19 9.77 -2.31
N TRP A 187 9.22 9.68 -1.42
CA TRP A 187 9.44 9.18 -0.06
C TRP A 187 9.85 7.69 -0.05
N HIS A 188 9.40 6.88 -1.01
CA HIS A 188 9.81 5.47 -1.14
C HIS A 188 11.24 5.30 -1.64
N GLY A 189 11.79 6.27 -2.37
CA GLY A 189 13.17 6.23 -2.83
C GLY A 189 13.46 7.21 -3.97
N ALA A 190 14.75 7.52 -4.16
CA ALA A 190 15.24 8.42 -5.20
C ALA A 190 15.42 7.69 -6.55
N SER A 191 14.36 7.09 -7.07
CA SER A 191 14.33 6.41 -8.37
C SER A 191 13.22 6.96 -9.25
N TRP A 192 13.45 7.01 -10.56
CA TRP A 192 12.43 7.37 -11.54
C TRP A 192 11.21 6.43 -11.50
N ASN A 193 11.41 5.18 -11.15
CA ASN A 193 10.33 4.22 -10.97
C ASN A 193 9.34 4.64 -9.88
N PHE A 194 9.83 5.11 -8.72
CA PHE A 194 8.97 5.61 -7.66
C PHE A 194 8.28 6.93 -8.03
N VAL A 195 8.97 7.79 -8.82
CA VAL A 195 8.37 9.00 -9.37
C VAL A 195 7.19 8.65 -10.27
N LEU A 196 7.37 7.72 -11.21
CA LEU A 196 6.32 7.26 -12.12
C LEU A 196 5.17 6.60 -11.36
N TRP A 197 5.49 5.73 -10.40
CA TRP A 197 4.49 5.11 -9.54
C TRP A 197 3.61 6.15 -8.83
N GLY A 198 4.22 7.16 -8.21
CA GLY A 198 3.50 8.25 -7.55
C GLY A 198 2.67 9.09 -8.53
N MET A 199 3.23 9.41 -9.70
CA MET A 199 2.54 10.18 -10.74
C MET A 199 1.33 9.42 -11.29
N PHE A 200 1.44 8.13 -11.61
CA PHE A 200 0.32 7.33 -12.10
C PHE A 200 -0.82 7.29 -11.08
N HIS A 201 -0.52 7.04 -9.81
CA HIS A 201 -1.53 7.07 -8.74
C HIS A 201 -2.15 8.46 -8.57
N GLY A 202 -1.36 9.53 -8.62
CA GLY A 202 -1.83 10.91 -8.51
C GLY A 202 -2.78 11.29 -9.64
N VAL A 203 -2.38 10.99 -10.89
CA VAL A 203 -3.21 11.22 -12.08
C VAL A 203 -4.50 10.39 -12.03
N ALA A 204 -4.42 9.11 -11.68
CA ALA A 204 -5.61 8.26 -11.56
C ALA A 204 -6.59 8.77 -10.50
N LEU A 205 -6.09 9.26 -9.36
CA LEU A 205 -6.94 9.89 -8.33
C LEU A 205 -7.61 11.16 -8.84
N ALA A 206 -6.86 12.00 -9.57
CA ALA A 206 -7.40 13.23 -10.17
C ALA A 206 -8.47 12.91 -11.23
N LEU A 207 -8.20 11.95 -12.14
CA LEU A 207 -9.16 11.49 -13.15
C LEU A 207 -10.42 10.89 -12.51
N HIS A 208 -10.27 10.06 -11.48
CA HIS A 208 -11.42 9.52 -10.77
C HIS A 208 -12.26 10.62 -10.10
N LYS A 209 -11.62 11.65 -9.53
CA LYS A 209 -12.34 12.82 -8.98
C LYS A 209 -13.04 13.65 -10.06
N ALA A 210 -12.39 13.85 -11.20
CA ALA A 210 -13.00 14.52 -12.35
C ALA A 210 -14.23 13.73 -12.84
N TRP A 211 -14.11 12.43 -13.01
CA TRP A 211 -15.21 11.54 -13.39
C TRP A 211 -16.39 11.62 -12.43
N MET A 212 -16.16 11.54 -11.13
CA MET A 212 -17.21 11.70 -10.12
C MET A 212 -17.90 13.06 -10.20
N SER A 213 -17.13 14.12 -10.51
CA SER A 213 -17.68 15.48 -10.67
C SER A 213 -18.55 15.62 -11.91
N ILE A 214 -18.17 14.97 -13.02
CA ILE A 214 -18.93 15.01 -14.29
C ILE A 214 -20.21 14.17 -14.16
N THR A 215 -20.12 13.00 -13.53
CA THR A 215 -21.26 12.08 -13.38
C THR A 215 -22.20 12.42 -12.22
N GLY A 216 -21.92 13.47 -11.46
CA GLY A 216 -22.75 13.90 -10.33
C GLY A 216 -22.75 12.92 -9.14
N ARG A 217 -21.85 11.92 -9.12
CA ARG A 217 -21.79 10.91 -8.05
C ARG A 217 -21.35 11.51 -6.72
N LYS A 218 -22.05 11.11 -5.65
CA LYS A 218 -21.74 11.58 -4.30
C LYS A 218 -20.47 10.92 -3.75
N LYS A 219 -19.76 11.66 -2.90
CA LYS A 219 -18.58 11.13 -2.19
C LYS A 219 -18.98 9.95 -1.30
N GLY A 220 -18.37 8.79 -1.50
CA GLY A 220 -18.63 7.58 -0.73
C GLY A 220 -19.72 6.68 -1.32
N GLU A 221 -20.37 7.08 -2.40
CA GLU A 221 -21.31 6.23 -3.12
C GLU A 221 -20.60 4.98 -3.64
N GLN A 222 -21.07 3.82 -3.22
CA GLN A 222 -20.53 2.54 -3.65
C GLN A 222 -21.18 2.12 -4.96
N SER A 223 -20.39 1.60 -5.88
CA SER A 223 -20.93 0.93 -7.05
C SER A 223 -21.46 -0.45 -6.66
N HIS A 224 -22.57 -0.87 -7.28
CA HIS A 224 -23.23 -2.16 -7.04
C HIS A 224 -23.31 -2.99 -8.33
N GLY A 225 -23.56 -4.29 -8.17
CA GLY A 225 -23.73 -5.21 -9.27
C GLY A 225 -22.54 -5.25 -10.23
N ILE A 226 -22.82 -5.40 -11.50
CA ILE A 226 -21.84 -5.56 -12.58
C ILE A 226 -20.83 -4.40 -12.66
N ARG A 227 -21.27 -3.17 -12.37
CA ARG A 227 -20.38 -2.00 -12.33
C ARG A 227 -19.30 -2.11 -11.27
N ARG A 228 -19.61 -2.73 -10.12
CA ARG A 228 -18.62 -2.98 -9.07
C ARG A 228 -17.58 -3.97 -9.56
N VAL A 229 -18.01 -5.05 -10.21
CA VAL A 229 -17.11 -6.08 -10.75
C VAL A 229 -16.13 -5.45 -11.73
N PHE A 230 -16.61 -4.70 -12.74
CA PHE A 230 -15.76 -4.02 -13.70
C PHE A 230 -14.82 -2.99 -12.99
N GLY A 231 -15.33 -2.26 -12.02
CA GLY A 231 -14.53 -1.32 -11.24
C GLY A 231 -13.38 -2.02 -10.49
N VAL A 232 -13.65 -3.18 -9.88
CA VAL A 232 -12.62 -3.97 -9.19
C VAL A 232 -11.58 -4.49 -10.18
N ILE A 233 -12.00 -5.06 -11.32
CA ILE A 233 -11.08 -5.56 -12.33
C ILE A 233 -10.16 -4.44 -12.84
N ILE A 234 -10.73 -3.30 -13.25
CA ILE A 234 -9.96 -2.16 -13.76
C ILE A 234 -9.00 -1.62 -12.69
N THR A 235 -9.47 -1.44 -11.45
CA THR A 235 -8.65 -0.91 -10.36
C THR A 235 -7.52 -1.87 -10.02
N PHE A 236 -7.78 -3.17 -9.94
CA PHE A 236 -6.77 -4.19 -9.67
C PHE A 236 -5.66 -4.18 -10.73
N HIS A 237 -6.02 -4.22 -12.02
CA HIS A 237 -5.03 -4.22 -13.11
C HIS A 237 -4.25 -2.91 -13.18
N PHE A 238 -4.90 -1.76 -12.93
CA PHE A 238 -4.20 -0.50 -12.83
C PHE A 238 -3.17 -0.49 -11.68
N VAL A 239 -3.55 -1.01 -10.52
CA VAL A 239 -2.64 -1.12 -9.38
C VAL A 239 -1.49 -2.09 -9.68
N CYS A 240 -1.78 -3.24 -10.31
CA CYS A 240 -0.75 -4.16 -10.77
C CYS A 240 0.22 -3.49 -11.77
N PHE A 241 -0.30 -2.74 -12.74
CA PHE A 241 0.54 -1.94 -13.64
C PHE A 241 1.48 -0.99 -12.85
N CYS A 242 0.96 -0.30 -11.84
CA CYS A 242 1.79 0.57 -11.01
C CYS A 242 2.83 -0.22 -10.19
N TRP A 243 2.54 -1.45 -9.79
CA TRP A 243 3.47 -2.32 -9.07
C TRP A 243 4.70 -2.70 -9.88
N ILE A 244 4.65 -2.70 -11.22
CA ILE A 244 5.83 -2.91 -12.08
C ILE A 244 6.91 -1.89 -11.75
N PHE A 245 6.53 -0.62 -11.64
CA PHE A 245 7.46 0.47 -11.31
C PHE A 245 7.87 0.47 -9.82
N PHE A 246 7.02 -0.04 -8.94
CA PHE A 246 7.35 -0.09 -7.52
C PHE A 246 8.39 -1.18 -7.19
N ARG A 247 8.33 -2.33 -7.87
CA ARG A 247 9.21 -3.48 -7.59
C ARG A 247 10.56 -3.36 -8.27
N ASN A 248 10.61 -2.89 -9.51
CA ASN A 248 11.85 -2.80 -10.26
C ASN A 248 12.72 -1.64 -9.75
N ALA A 249 14.01 -1.91 -9.57
CA ALA A 249 14.98 -0.89 -9.22
C ALA A 249 15.32 0.00 -10.44
N ASP A 250 15.35 -0.58 -11.65
CA ASP A 250 15.68 0.08 -12.90
C ASP A 250 14.44 0.26 -13.80
N ILE A 251 14.39 1.41 -14.46
CA ILE A 251 13.34 1.76 -15.43
C ILE A 251 13.37 0.83 -16.66
N HIS A 252 14.54 0.38 -17.08
CA HIS A 252 14.69 -0.51 -18.23
C HIS A 252 13.98 -1.84 -17.98
N ASN A 253 14.19 -2.48 -16.83
CA ASN A 253 13.48 -3.71 -16.47
C ASN A 253 11.95 -3.52 -16.42
N SER A 254 11.48 -2.35 -15.97
CA SER A 254 10.05 -2.03 -15.98
C SER A 254 9.51 -1.95 -17.41
N MET A 255 10.27 -1.33 -18.33
CA MET A 255 9.86 -1.22 -19.73
C MET A 255 9.95 -2.56 -20.47
N ASP A 256 10.97 -3.37 -20.17
CA ASP A 256 11.13 -4.71 -20.73
C ASP A 256 9.97 -5.63 -20.30
N MET A 257 9.58 -5.59 -19.03
CA MET A 257 8.43 -6.33 -18.54
C MET A 257 7.13 -5.92 -19.25
N LEU A 258 6.91 -4.62 -19.42
CA LEU A 258 5.76 -4.11 -20.17
C LEU A 258 5.80 -4.56 -21.64
N ARG A 259 6.97 -4.46 -22.28
CA ARG A 259 7.15 -4.93 -23.64
C ARG A 259 6.82 -6.41 -23.77
N GLN A 260 7.34 -7.27 -22.88
CA GLN A 260 7.03 -8.70 -22.89
C GLN A 260 5.53 -8.96 -22.77
N ILE A 261 4.84 -8.33 -21.81
CA ILE A 261 3.40 -8.50 -21.58
C ILE A 261 2.58 -8.14 -22.83
N PHE A 262 2.94 -7.08 -23.56
CA PHE A 262 2.13 -6.58 -24.67
C PHE A 262 2.55 -7.07 -26.05
N THR A 263 3.83 -7.47 -26.25
CA THR A 263 4.35 -7.80 -27.60
C THR A 263 4.78 -9.25 -27.75
N VAL A 264 5.14 -9.96 -26.66
CA VAL A 264 5.63 -11.34 -26.68
C VAL A 264 4.73 -12.21 -25.80
N PHE A 265 3.43 -12.16 -26.07
CA PHE A 265 2.44 -12.76 -25.18
C PHE A 265 2.62 -14.28 -25.01
N LEU A 266 2.92 -15.00 -26.12
CA LEU A 266 3.27 -16.42 -26.09
C LEU A 266 4.65 -16.59 -26.74
N SER A 267 5.62 -17.10 -26.00
CA SER A 267 6.91 -17.48 -26.59
C SER A 267 6.79 -18.86 -27.21
N LEU A 268 6.96 -18.93 -28.54
CA LEU A 268 7.04 -20.22 -29.26
C LEU A 268 8.37 -20.97 -28.97
N ILE A 269 9.34 -20.30 -28.33
CA ILE A 269 10.66 -20.87 -28.05
C ILE A 269 10.57 -22.02 -27.03
N HIS A 270 9.70 -21.93 -26.06
CA HIS A 270 9.50 -23.01 -25.07
C HIS A 270 8.73 -24.23 -25.60
N ILE A 271 8.10 -24.12 -26.76
CA ILE A 271 7.37 -25.26 -27.41
C ILE A 271 8.33 -26.08 -28.28
N SER A 272 9.46 -25.53 -28.70
CA SER A 272 10.39 -26.15 -29.65
C SER A 272 11.71 -26.69 -29.05
N GLU A 273 12.03 -26.41 -27.79
CA GLU A 273 13.19 -27.03 -27.14
C GLU A 273 12.79 -28.33 -26.43
N PRO A 274 13.34 -29.49 -26.85
CA PRO A 274 13.24 -30.70 -26.04
C PRO A 274 13.98 -30.48 -24.73
N THR A 275 13.33 -30.83 -23.65
CA THR A 275 13.85 -30.83 -22.26
C THR A 275 15.35 -31.00 -22.17
N ARG A 276 16.09 -29.95 -21.79
CA ARG A 276 17.48 -30.12 -21.36
C ARG A 276 17.47 -30.99 -20.11
N PRO A 277 18.19 -32.11 -20.07
CA PRO A 277 18.36 -32.85 -18.83
C PRO A 277 19.14 -32.00 -17.85
N TYR A 278 18.69 -31.96 -16.61
CA TYR A 278 19.34 -31.30 -15.48
C TYR A 278 20.68 -31.94 -15.13
#